data_7064b939d4d07213bf7feeb7f8dcb0d9
#
_entry.id   7064b939d4d07213bf7feeb7f8dcb0d9
#
_cell.length_a   1.000
_cell.length_b   1.000
_cell.length_c   1.000
_cell.angle_alpha   90.00
_cell.angle_beta   90.00
_cell.angle_gamma   90.00
#
_symmetry.space_group_name_H-M   'P 1'
#
loop_
_entity.id
_entity.type
_entity.pdbx_description
1 polymer ?
#
loop_
_entity_poly.entity_id
_entity_poly.type
_entity_poly.pdbx_seq_one_letter_code
_entity_poly.pdbx_strand_id
1 'polypeptide(L)'
;CGGEARKKHFHDKMDRLASARADLQARSYGGKELSAAGIATGRDGRRRSAFELLSGVDVDFTTLADLDHYLPEFDDSTKRQIKIDATYAQYEERQQREAVALKRDESAALSRDMDYAALSGLSKELQGKLSAVRPETIAAASRIEGMTPAALSLLIASSRRASRA
;
A
#
# COMPACT_ATOMS: atom_id res chain seq x y z
N CYS A 1 23.12 -29.20 -26.18
CA CYS A 1 24.09 -28.98 -25.07
C CYS A 1 24.04 -27.54 -24.50
N GLY A 2 23.55 -26.54 -25.23
CA GLY A 2 23.46 -25.18 -24.70
C GLY A 2 22.33 -24.92 -23.68
N GLY A 3 21.30 -25.79 -23.63
CA GLY A 3 20.16 -25.60 -22.78
C GLY A 3 20.42 -25.87 -21.28
N GLU A 4 21.28 -26.83 -20.96
CA GLU A 4 21.59 -27.16 -19.56
C GLU A 4 22.46 -26.10 -18.90
N ALA A 5 23.44 -25.55 -19.62
CA ALA A 5 24.29 -24.48 -19.15
C ALA A 5 23.48 -23.20 -18.87
N ARG A 6 22.52 -22.89 -19.75
CA ARG A 6 21.59 -21.76 -19.58
C ARG A 6 20.67 -21.96 -18.38
N LYS A 7 20.11 -23.15 -18.20
CA LYS A 7 19.26 -23.49 -17.07
C LYS A 7 20.03 -23.37 -15.75
N LYS A 8 21.25 -23.89 -15.69
CA LYS A 8 22.09 -23.81 -14.50
C LYS A 8 22.41 -22.35 -14.17
N HIS A 9 22.81 -21.54 -15.17
CA HIS A 9 23.09 -20.12 -15.01
C HIS A 9 21.86 -19.36 -14.49
N PHE A 10 20.68 -19.67 -15.03
CA PHE A 10 19.42 -19.08 -14.58
C PHE A 10 19.10 -19.44 -13.14
N HIS A 11 19.25 -20.72 -12.75
CA HIS A 11 19.05 -21.17 -11.37
C HIS A 11 20.03 -20.50 -10.40
N ASP A 12 21.32 -20.44 -10.75
CA ASP A 12 22.32 -19.79 -9.92
C ASP A 12 22.00 -18.30 -9.70
N LYS A 13 21.52 -17.62 -10.75
CA LYS A 13 21.10 -16.22 -10.67
C LYS A 13 19.88 -16.05 -9.76
N MET A 14 18.87 -16.91 -9.89
CA MET A 14 17.66 -16.88 -9.07
C MET A 14 17.97 -17.17 -7.61
N ASP A 15 18.88 -18.12 -7.35
CA ASP A 15 19.33 -18.45 -5.99
C ASP A 15 20.06 -17.27 -5.35
N ARG A 16 20.91 -16.58 -6.10
CA ARG A 16 21.61 -15.38 -5.61
C ARG A 16 20.65 -14.24 -5.30
N LEU A 17 19.63 -14.03 -6.15
CA LEU A 17 18.59 -13.03 -5.93
C LEU A 17 17.76 -13.34 -4.69
N ALA A 18 17.35 -14.61 -4.55
CA ALA A 18 16.58 -15.05 -3.39
C ALA A 18 17.37 -14.91 -2.08
N SER A 19 18.64 -15.28 -2.10
CA SER A 19 19.55 -15.16 -0.95
C SER A 19 19.78 -13.70 -0.58
N ALA A 20 20.02 -12.84 -1.56
CA ALA A 20 20.22 -11.40 -1.36
C ALA A 20 18.94 -10.76 -0.78
N ARG A 21 17.78 -11.10 -1.32
CA ARG A 21 16.49 -10.61 -0.82
C ARG A 21 16.27 -11.02 0.63
N ALA A 22 16.51 -12.30 0.96
CA ALA A 22 16.35 -12.82 2.32
C ALA A 22 17.27 -12.10 3.31
N ASP A 23 18.51 -11.87 2.93
CA ASP A 23 19.49 -11.15 3.77
C ASP A 23 19.04 -9.71 4.02
N LEU A 24 18.60 -9.01 2.97
CA LEU A 24 18.12 -7.64 3.08
C LEU A 24 16.81 -7.52 3.87
N GLN A 25 15.96 -8.53 3.81
CA GLN A 25 14.72 -8.58 4.61
C GLN A 25 15.02 -8.86 6.08
N ALA A 26 16.08 -9.60 6.38
CA ALA A 26 16.48 -9.91 7.74
C ALA A 26 17.16 -8.74 8.46
N ARG A 27 17.75 -7.80 7.72
CA ARG A 27 18.38 -6.61 8.28
C ARG A 27 17.35 -5.53 8.50
N SER A 28 17.21 -5.01 9.72
CA SER A 28 16.28 -3.96 10.05
C SER A 28 16.94 -2.86 10.86
N TYR A 29 16.42 -1.64 10.73
CA TYR A 29 17.00 -0.44 11.32
C TYR A 29 15.91 0.37 12.03
N GLY A 30 16.27 0.94 13.18
CA GLY A 30 15.38 1.80 13.95
C GLY A 30 15.42 3.25 13.48
N GLY A 31 14.48 4.05 13.97
CA GLY A 31 14.36 5.46 13.57
C GLY A 31 15.60 6.30 13.85
N LYS A 32 16.32 6.02 14.93
CA LYS A 32 17.56 6.74 15.28
C LYS A 32 18.66 6.49 14.25
N GLU A 33 18.83 5.23 13.87
CA GLU A 33 19.83 4.82 12.87
C GLU A 33 19.51 5.45 11.52
N LEU A 34 18.25 5.43 11.12
CA LEU A 34 17.79 5.99 9.85
C LEU A 34 17.94 7.51 9.81
N SER A 35 17.59 8.19 10.89
CA SER A 35 17.76 9.65 11.00
C SER A 35 19.22 10.05 10.92
N ALA A 36 20.11 9.30 11.56
CA ALA A 36 21.56 9.54 11.51
C ALA A 36 22.12 9.39 10.09
N ALA A 37 21.51 8.51 9.27
CA ALA A 37 21.88 8.32 7.87
C ALA A 37 21.20 9.29 6.91
N GLY A 38 20.37 10.21 7.41
CA GLY A 38 19.63 11.16 6.59
C GLY A 38 18.43 10.58 5.86
N ILE A 39 17.96 9.40 6.28
CA ILE A 39 16.80 8.74 5.69
C ILE A 39 15.55 9.21 6.43
N ALA A 40 14.59 9.75 5.68
CA ALA A 40 13.31 10.20 6.25
C ALA A 40 12.53 8.99 6.78
N THR A 41 12.11 9.06 8.03
CA THR A 41 11.31 8.02 8.68
C THR A 41 9.92 8.57 9.03
N GLY A 42 8.92 7.69 8.95
CA GLY A 42 7.62 8.02 9.52
C GLY A 42 7.69 8.14 11.04
N ARG A 43 6.70 8.79 11.62
CA ARG A 43 6.61 8.98 13.09
C ARG A 43 6.12 7.73 13.82
N ASP A 44 5.98 6.62 13.13
CA ASP A 44 5.42 5.37 13.67
C ASP A 44 6.38 4.59 14.58
N GLY A 45 7.66 4.96 14.61
CA GLY A 45 8.69 4.27 15.40
C GLY A 45 8.98 2.85 14.92
N ARG A 46 8.44 2.43 13.79
CA ARG A 46 8.57 1.07 13.26
C ARG A 46 9.98 0.84 12.70
N ARG A 47 10.54 -0.33 12.98
CA ARG A 47 11.78 -0.76 12.33
C ARG A 47 11.48 -1.09 10.87
N ARG A 48 12.44 -0.78 9.99
CA ARG A 48 12.31 -1.01 8.55
C ARG A 48 13.46 -1.86 8.06
N SER A 49 13.15 -2.85 7.22
CA SER A 49 14.18 -3.71 6.64
C SER A 49 14.96 -2.98 5.55
N ALA A 50 16.18 -3.45 5.27
CA ALA A 50 16.97 -2.92 4.16
C ALA A 50 16.23 -3.05 2.83
N PHE A 51 15.54 -4.18 2.62
CA PHE A 51 14.72 -4.40 1.43
C PHE A 51 13.60 -3.35 1.29
N GLU A 52 12.91 -3.08 2.38
CA GLU A 52 11.84 -2.06 2.40
C GLU A 52 12.39 -0.66 2.11
N LEU A 53 13.54 -0.31 2.68
CA LEU A 53 14.18 0.99 2.45
C LEU A 53 14.56 1.21 0.99
N LEU A 54 14.93 0.16 0.27
CA LEU A 54 15.28 0.25 -1.15
C LEU A 54 14.11 0.66 -2.05
N SER A 55 12.88 0.56 -1.57
CA SER A 55 11.72 1.07 -2.30
C SER A 55 11.68 2.60 -2.36
N GLY A 56 12.40 3.28 -1.47
CA GLY A 56 12.48 4.74 -1.45
C GLY A 56 13.25 5.30 -2.66
N VAL A 57 12.78 6.42 -3.20
CA VAL A 57 13.38 7.05 -4.39
C VAL A 57 14.84 7.45 -4.15
N ASP A 58 15.12 7.94 -2.95
CA ASP A 58 16.44 8.46 -2.59
C ASP A 58 17.34 7.43 -1.90
N VAL A 59 16.89 6.17 -1.81
CA VAL A 59 17.65 5.12 -1.14
C VAL A 59 18.20 4.12 -2.16
N ASP A 60 19.51 4.01 -2.23
CA ASP A 60 20.22 3.03 -3.04
C ASP A 60 21.13 2.16 -2.17
N PHE A 61 21.90 1.26 -2.80
CA PHE A 61 22.84 0.40 -2.07
C PHE A 61 23.97 1.18 -1.43
N THR A 62 24.37 2.33 -1.98
CA THR A 62 25.35 3.22 -1.39
C THR A 62 24.83 3.79 -0.07
N THR A 63 23.58 4.23 -0.06
CA THR A 63 22.92 4.71 1.16
C THR A 63 22.87 3.63 2.23
N LEU A 64 22.53 2.39 1.84
CA LEU A 64 22.49 1.26 2.77
C LEU A 64 23.89 0.91 3.30
N ALA A 65 24.91 0.98 2.47
CA ALA A 65 26.29 0.72 2.89
C ALA A 65 26.79 1.76 3.90
N ASP A 66 26.37 3.00 3.76
CA ASP A 66 26.67 4.06 4.73
C ASP A 66 25.94 3.84 6.06
N LEU A 67 24.72 3.30 5.99
CA LEU A 67 23.92 2.98 7.16
C LEU A 67 24.42 1.72 7.87
N ASP A 68 24.79 0.69 7.11
CA ASP A 68 25.18 -0.62 7.63
C ASP A 68 26.52 -1.05 7.02
N HIS A 69 27.59 -0.88 7.78
CA HIS A 69 28.94 -1.24 7.34
C HIS A 69 29.15 -2.75 7.20
N TYR A 70 28.24 -3.55 7.70
CA TYR A 70 28.27 -5.01 7.59
C TYR A 70 27.46 -5.53 6.41
N LEU A 71 26.94 -4.64 5.59
CA LEU A 71 26.14 -5.02 4.41
C LEU A 71 27.05 -5.79 3.42
N PRO A 72 26.67 -6.98 2.98
CA PRO A 72 27.42 -7.71 1.96
C PRO A 72 27.47 -6.93 0.65
N GLU A 73 28.52 -7.18 -0.13
CA GLU A 73 28.58 -6.67 -1.50
C GLU A 73 27.77 -7.56 -2.42
N PHE A 74 27.01 -6.93 -3.31
CA PHE A 74 26.21 -7.59 -4.34
C PHE A 74 26.70 -7.11 -5.70
N ASP A 75 26.57 -7.96 -6.73
CA ASP A 75 26.92 -7.53 -8.08
C ASP A 75 25.88 -6.52 -8.60
N ASP A 76 26.24 -5.78 -9.65
CA ASP A 76 25.38 -4.71 -10.18
C ASP A 76 24.04 -5.21 -10.70
N SER A 77 24.04 -6.41 -11.30
CA SER A 77 22.82 -7.05 -11.80
C SER A 77 21.86 -7.37 -10.66
N THR A 78 22.38 -7.93 -9.57
CA THR A 78 21.62 -8.24 -8.36
C THR A 78 21.05 -6.97 -7.74
N LYS A 79 21.88 -5.93 -7.60
CA LYS A 79 21.44 -4.63 -7.04
C LYS A 79 20.28 -4.03 -7.84
N ARG A 80 20.37 -4.03 -9.16
CA ARG A 80 19.31 -3.49 -10.04
C ARG A 80 18.01 -4.26 -9.87
N GLN A 81 18.09 -5.60 -9.89
CA GLN A 81 16.91 -6.43 -9.77
C GLN A 81 16.25 -6.31 -8.40
N ILE A 82 17.04 -6.28 -7.34
CA ILE A 82 16.53 -6.10 -5.97
C ILE A 82 15.85 -4.74 -5.83
N LYS A 83 16.41 -3.67 -6.39
CA LYS A 83 15.80 -2.33 -6.36
C LYS A 83 14.44 -2.33 -7.06
N ILE A 84 14.33 -2.99 -8.20
CA ILE A 84 13.08 -3.15 -8.95
C ILE A 84 12.06 -3.94 -8.09
N ASP A 85 12.49 -5.06 -7.53
CA ASP A 85 11.64 -5.94 -6.73
C ASP A 85 11.12 -5.22 -5.47
N ALA A 86 11.96 -4.44 -4.80
CA ALA A 86 11.58 -3.67 -3.61
C ALA A 86 10.54 -2.60 -3.95
N THR A 87 10.73 -1.90 -5.05
CA THR A 87 9.80 -0.87 -5.51
C THR A 87 8.44 -1.49 -5.87
N TYR A 88 8.46 -2.62 -6.56
CA TYR A 88 7.25 -3.33 -6.95
C TYR A 88 6.50 -3.90 -5.74
N ALA A 89 7.23 -4.47 -4.78
CA ALA A 89 6.63 -5.01 -3.54
C ALA A 89 5.90 -3.92 -2.75
N GLN A 90 6.46 -2.72 -2.67
CA GLN A 90 5.82 -1.59 -2.01
C GLN A 90 4.54 -1.16 -2.74
N TYR A 91 4.59 -1.14 -4.07
CA TYR A 91 3.41 -0.81 -4.89
C TYR A 91 2.29 -1.83 -4.67
N GLU A 92 2.60 -3.13 -4.70
CA GLU A 92 1.63 -4.19 -4.44
C GLU A 92 1.01 -4.08 -3.04
N GLU A 93 1.82 -3.84 -2.04
CA GLU A 93 1.36 -3.67 -0.66
C GLU A 93 0.38 -2.50 -0.53
N ARG A 94 0.69 -1.39 -1.20
CA ARG A 94 -0.22 -0.23 -1.24
C ARG A 94 -1.53 -0.58 -1.92
N GLN A 95 -1.48 -1.27 -3.07
CA GLN A 95 -2.66 -1.71 -3.80
C GLN A 95 -3.54 -2.62 -2.94
N GLN A 96 -2.94 -3.54 -2.22
CA GLN A 96 -3.68 -4.43 -1.31
C GLN A 96 -4.32 -3.67 -0.16
N ARG A 97 -3.63 -2.72 0.43
CA ARG A 97 -4.20 -1.89 1.51
C ARG A 97 -5.38 -1.06 1.01
N GLU A 98 -5.26 -0.48 -0.18
CA GLU A 98 -6.36 0.28 -0.80
C GLU A 98 -7.56 -0.62 -1.11
N ALA A 99 -7.33 -1.83 -1.62
CA ALA A 99 -8.40 -2.79 -1.90
C ALA A 99 -9.11 -3.23 -0.63
N VAL A 100 -8.37 -3.51 0.46
CA VAL A 100 -8.96 -3.87 1.76
C VAL A 100 -9.75 -2.71 2.33
N ALA A 101 -9.21 -1.49 2.25
CA ALA A 101 -9.90 -0.28 2.74
C ALA A 101 -11.19 -0.04 1.95
N LEU A 102 -11.16 -0.17 0.63
CA LEU A 102 -12.33 -0.03 -0.23
C LEU A 102 -13.40 -1.07 0.13
N LYS A 103 -13.01 -2.32 0.30
CA LYS A 103 -13.91 -3.41 0.67
C LYS A 103 -14.56 -3.17 2.03
N ARG A 104 -13.78 -2.67 2.99
CA ARG A 104 -14.30 -2.30 4.32
C ARG A 104 -15.26 -1.13 4.22
N ASP A 105 -14.96 -0.12 3.41
CA ASP A 105 -15.83 1.02 3.20
C ASP A 105 -17.13 0.61 2.49
N GLU A 106 -17.05 -0.30 1.52
CA GLU A 106 -18.23 -0.85 0.83
C GLU A 106 -19.15 -1.61 1.76
N SER A 107 -18.60 -2.33 2.75
CA SER A 107 -19.38 -3.07 3.73
C SER A 107 -19.90 -2.22 4.89
N ALA A 108 -19.51 -0.94 4.96
CA ALA A 108 -19.96 -0.05 6.02
C ALA A 108 -21.47 0.10 5.99
N ALA A 109 -22.11 -0.01 7.16
CA ALA A 109 -23.54 0.12 7.32
C ALA A 109 -23.96 1.58 7.22
N LEU A 110 -25.08 1.83 6.54
CA LEU A 110 -25.74 3.12 6.50
C LEU A 110 -26.94 3.09 7.48
N SER A 111 -27.07 4.15 8.29
CA SER A 111 -28.20 4.26 9.21
C SER A 111 -29.51 4.35 8.42
N ARG A 112 -30.54 3.63 8.90
CA ARG A 112 -31.89 3.73 8.34
C ARG A 112 -32.52 5.10 8.56
N ASP A 113 -32.05 5.82 9.57
CA ASP A 113 -32.56 7.13 9.94
C ASP A 113 -31.75 8.28 9.33
N MET A 114 -30.85 7.98 8.40
CA MET A 114 -30.02 8.99 7.76
C MET A 114 -30.87 10.00 6.98
N ASP A 115 -30.63 11.27 7.23
CA ASP A 115 -31.28 12.36 6.52
C ASP A 115 -30.44 12.75 5.30
N TYR A 116 -30.79 12.19 4.15
CA TYR A 116 -30.09 12.46 2.90
C TYR A 116 -30.29 13.89 2.41
N ALA A 117 -31.38 14.53 2.79
CA ALA A 117 -31.65 15.92 2.44
C ALA A 117 -30.72 16.91 3.16
N ALA A 118 -30.20 16.53 4.32
CA ALA A 118 -29.26 17.33 5.09
C ALA A 118 -27.81 17.26 4.54
N LEU A 119 -27.51 16.31 3.65
CA LEU A 119 -26.17 16.14 3.09
C LEU A 119 -25.95 17.15 1.95
N SER A 120 -25.20 18.20 2.22
CA SER A 120 -24.79 19.14 1.18
C SER A 120 -23.83 18.44 0.20
N GLY A 121 -23.98 18.73 -1.07
CA GLY A 121 -23.18 18.09 -2.12
C GLY A 121 -23.88 16.95 -2.85
N LEU A 122 -24.99 16.42 -2.32
CA LEU A 122 -25.83 15.47 -3.05
C LEU A 122 -26.83 16.24 -3.93
N SER A 123 -27.00 15.77 -5.17
CA SER A 123 -28.08 16.29 -6.03
C SER A 123 -29.44 15.93 -5.44
N LYS A 124 -30.47 16.74 -5.76
CA LYS A 124 -31.85 16.48 -5.31
C LYS A 124 -32.34 15.12 -5.82
N GLU A 125 -31.94 14.75 -7.03
CA GLU A 125 -32.26 13.45 -7.62
C GLU A 125 -31.69 12.29 -6.77
N LEU A 126 -30.43 12.36 -6.39
CA LEU A 126 -29.81 11.33 -5.54
C LEU A 126 -30.40 11.33 -4.14
N GLN A 127 -30.68 12.50 -3.56
CA GLN A 127 -31.36 12.60 -2.26
C GLN A 127 -32.70 11.86 -2.28
N GLY A 128 -33.49 12.06 -3.35
CA GLY A 128 -34.75 11.38 -3.53
C GLY A 128 -34.63 9.88 -3.69
N LYS A 129 -33.71 9.44 -4.50
CA LYS A 129 -33.43 8.01 -4.72
C LYS A 129 -32.96 7.31 -3.46
N LEU A 130 -32.01 7.92 -2.73
CA LEU A 130 -31.51 7.38 -1.47
C LEU A 130 -32.59 7.33 -0.39
N SER A 131 -33.43 8.34 -0.31
CA SER A 131 -34.51 8.38 0.65
C SER A 131 -35.57 7.30 0.35
N ALA A 132 -35.80 7.01 -0.93
CA ALA A 132 -36.76 5.98 -1.36
C ALA A 132 -36.24 4.57 -1.14
N VAL A 133 -34.96 4.31 -1.52
CA VAL A 133 -34.34 2.98 -1.46
C VAL A 133 -33.85 2.64 -0.06
N ARG A 134 -33.29 3.61 0.64
CA ARG A 134 -32.64 3.46 1.96
C ARG A 134 -31.67 2.28 2.00
N PRO A 135 -30.55 2.36 1.25
CA PRO A 135 -29.61 1.26 1.18
C PRO A 135 -28.98 0.98 2.56
N GLU A 136 -28.76 -0.29 2.86
CA GLU A 136 -28.21 -0.71 4.15
C GLU A 136 -26.69 -0.58 4.23
N THR A 137 -26.01 -0.60 3.07
CA THR A 137 -24.55 -0.53 2.98
C THR A 137 -24.11 0.43 1.90
N ILE A 138 -22.85 0.85 1.96
CA ILE A 138 -22.22 1.66 0.90
C ILE A 138 -22.22 0.88 -0.43
N ALA A 139 -21.98 -0.43 -0.41
CA ALA A 139 -22.04 -1.27 -1.61
C ALA A 139 -23.41 -1.21 -2.28
N ALA A 140 -24.47 -1.31 -1.48
CA ALA A 140 -25.85 -1.19 -1.99
C ALA A 140 -26.11 0.20 -2.57
N ALA A 141 -25.62 1.26 -1.90
CA ALA A 141 -25.73 2.64 -2.39
C ALA A 141 -25.02 2.84 -3.74
N SER A 142 -23.88 2.19 -3.94
CA SER A 142 -23.10 2.31 -5.18
C SER A 142 -23.85 1.78 -6.41
N ARG A 143 -24.85 0.91 -6.22
CA ARG A 143 -25.65 0.32 -7.30
C ARG A 143 -26.83 1.20 -7.73
N ILE A 144 -27.08 2.28 -7.03
CA ILE A 144 -28.15 3.21 -7.37
C ILE A 144 -27.78 3.97 -8.64
N GLU A 145 -28.71 4.02 -9.59
CA GLU A 145 -28.52 4.73 -10.85
C GLU A 145 -28.26 6.22 -10.60
N GLY A 146 -27.23 6.75 -11.26
CA GLY A 146 -26.82 8.14 -11.08
C GLY A 146 -25.84 8.38 -9.92
N MET A 147 -25.45 7.32 -9.21
CA MET A 147 -24.49 7.44 -8.13
C MET A 147 -23.11 7.83 -8.68
N THR A 148 -22.43 8.76 -8.00
CA THR A 148 -21.11 9.26 -8.37
C THR A 148 -20.09 8.93 -7.28
N PRO A 149 -18.76 8.87 -7.61
CA PRO A 149 -17.72 8.68 -6.60
C PRO A 149 -17.74 9.76 -5.51
N ALA A 150 -18.01 11.01 -5.88
CA ALA A 150 -18.11 12.12 -4.93
C ALA A 150 -19.26 11.91 -3.93
N ALA A 151 -20.42 11.47 -4.42
CA ALA A 151 -21.58 11.17 -3.58
C ALA A 151 -21.29 10.00 -2.63
N LEU A 152 -20.65 8.93 -3.10
CA LEU A 152 -20.24 7.80 -2.25
C LEU A 152 -19.28 8.25 -1.16
N SER A 153 -18.32 9.12 -1.48
CA SER A 153 -17.39 9.68 -0.48
C SER A 153 -18.12 10.43 0.62
N LEU A 154 -19.17 11.19 0.28
CA LEU A 154 -20.02 11.89 1.25
C LEU A 154 -20.74 10.88 2.17
N LEU A 155 -21.28 9.81 1.61
CA LEU A 155 -21.97 8.77 2.39
C LEU A 155 -21.00 8.05 3.33
N ILE A 156 -19.80 7.73 2.87
CA ILE A 156 -18.76 7.10 3.68
C ILE A 156 -18.38 8.01 4.85
N ALA A 157 -18.14 9.29 4.58
CA ALA A 157 -17.79 10.27 5.63
C ALA A 157 -18.92 10.42 6.66
N SER A 158 -20.17 10.41 6.20
CA SER A 158 -21.35 10.50 7.08
C SER A 158 -21.51 9.24 7.94
N SER A 159 -21.26 8.05 7.38
CA SER A 159 -21.34 6.80 8.13
C SER A 159 -20.26 6.73 9.21
N ARG A 160 -19.04 7.23 8.93
CA ARG A 160 -17.96 7.30 9.92
C ARG A 160 -18.27 8.25 11.06
N ARG A 161 -18.90 9.39 10.78
CA ARG A 161 -19.34 10.34 11.81
C ARG A 161 -20.41 9.74 12.71
N ALA A 162 -21.37 9.03 12.13
CA ALA A 162 -22.44 8.36 12.88
C ALA A 162 -21.89 7.27 13.82
N SER A 163 -20.86 6.53 13.40
CA SER A 163 -20.26 5.48 14.23
C SER A 163 -19.37 6.01 15.36
N ARG A 164 -19.00 7.29 15.34
CA ARG A 164 -18.23 7.95 16.41
C ARG A 164 -19.12 8.64 17.46
N ALA A 165 -20.38 8.79 17.17
CA ALA A 165 -21.37 9.32 18.11
C ALA A 165 -22.04 8.17 18.90
#